data_501be79a04eace6161aff3bb9b0b90d5
#
_entry.id   501be79a04eace6161aff3bb9b0b90d5
#
_cell.length_a   1.000
_cell.length_b   1.000
_cell.length_c   1.000
_cell.angle_alpha   90.00
_cell.angle_beta   90.00
_cell.angle_gamma   90.00
#
_symmetry.space_group_name_H-M   'P 1'
#
loop_
_entity.id
_entity.type
_entity.pdbx_description
1 polymer ?
#
loop_
_entity_poly.entity_id
_entity_poly.type
_entity_poly.pdbx_seq_one_letter_code
_entity_poly.pdbx_strand_id
1 'polypeptide(L)'
;LETDEPITGLEFREANVTTLFISTTSRISTLVISGKGQGQPARTLDEHGCAVGCLTKDLHSNDIVVARDDAVYAYNPRGRVASYAYEGPKKLTAMYKDYVLLVSPPKSMTNAPTRSFGGGQADDLFSTSNFTILNPDLKLIAHTEALPSQVNALFSAWGQIYIVTLDGKVLRYTEKTFQQKLEVLYQREFFVLAINLAQKEKVDAVQQNLIFRKYGDYLYRKGDFDTAMQQYLRAIDNTEPS
;
A
#
# COMPACT_ATOMS: atom_id res chain seq x y z
N LEU A 1 28.83 -10.73 -5.00
CA LEU A 1 28.50 -9.34 -4.67
C LEU A 1 29.12 -9.05 -3.31
N GLU A 2 30.13 -8.23 -3.28
CA GLU A 2 30.70 -7.71 -2.03
C GLU A 2 29.98 -6.41 -1.71
N THR A 3 29.33 -6.33 -0.56
CA THR A 3 28.73 -5.11 -0.03
C THR A 3 29.33 -4.87 1.34
N ASP A 4 29.82 -3.68 1.58
CA ASP A 4 30.31 -3.25 2.91
C ASP A 4 29.17 -2.97 3.90
N GLU A 5 27.92 -3.10 3.43
CA GLU A 5 26.72 -2.80 4.19
C GLU A 5 25.83 -4.05 4.31
N PRO A 6 25.09 -4.18 5.42
CA PRO A 6 24.14 -5.28 5.56
C PRO A 6 23.04 -5.21 4.52
N ILE A 7 22.74 -6.37 3.91
CA ILE A 7 21.61 -6.52 3.00
C ILE A 7 20.34 -6.49 3.83
N THR A 8 19.42 -5.59 3.49
CA THR A 8 18.12 -5.42 4.17
C THR A 8 16.98 -6.13 3.46
N GLY A 9 17.14 -6.46 2.18
CA GLY A 9 16.14 -7.21 1.43
C GLY A 9 16.63 -7.69 0.07
N LEU A 10 16.05 -8.79 -0.39
CA LEU A 10 16.30 -9.41 -1.69
C LEU A 10 14.97 -9.79 -2.33
N GLU A 11 14.78 -9.42 -3.58
CA GLU A 11 13.61 -9.81 -4.36
C GLU A 11 13.95 -10.14 -5.80
N PHE A 12 13.32 -11.18 -6.34
CA PHE A 12 13.48 -11.60 -7.73
C PHE A 12 12.34 -11.06 -8.59
N ARG A 13 12.71 -10.46 -9.72
CA ARG A 13 11.79 -10.15 -10.80
C ARG A 13 12.02 -11.11 -11.95
N GLU A 14 11.06 -11.98 -12.16
CA GLU A 14 11.08 -12.94 -13.26
C GLU A 14 10.39 -12.36 -14.50
N ALA A 15 11.10 -12.32 -15.58
CA ALA A 15 10.64 -11.91 -16.90
C ALA A 15 11.57 -12.56 -17.96
N ASN A 16 11.58 -12.07 -19.21
CA ASN A 16 12.56 -12.49 -20.21
C ASN A 16 14.02 -12.33 -19.74
N VAL A 17 14.23 -11.44 -18.79
CA VAL A 17 15.48 -11.23 -18.07
C VAL A 17 15.16 -11.33 -16.59
N THR A 18 15.77 -12.29 -15.89
CA THR A 18 15.62 -12.42 -14.44
C THR A 18 16.58 -11.46 -13.75
N THR A 19 16.01 -10.58 -12.95
CA THR A 19 16.75 -9.54 -12.23
C THR A 19 16.58 -9.74 -10.74
N LEU A 20 17.69 -9.76 -10.00
CA LEU A 20 17.72 -9.70 -8.54
C LEU A 20 17.79 -8.23 -8.11
N PHE A 21 16.85 -7.82 -7.28
CA PHE A 21 16.92 -6.55 -6.57
C PHE A 21 17.51 -6.78 -5.19
N ILE A 22 18.42 -5.89 -4.82
CA ILE A 22 19.17 -5.96 -3.57
C ILE A 22 19.02 -4.60 -2.90
N SER A 23 18.48 -4.58 -1.70
CA SER A 23 18.49 -3.38 -0.88
C SER A 23 19.48 -3.52 0.27
N THR A 24 20.14 -2.41 0.57
CA THR A 24 20.92 -2.19 1.79
C THR A 24 20.31 -1.03 2.58
N THR A 25 20.93 -0.60 3.63
CA THR A 25 20.49 0.58 4.38
C THR A 25 20.62 1.86 3.58
N SER A 26 21.58 1.94 2.64
CA SER A 26 21.90 3.17 1.89
C SER A 26 21.54 3.13 0.42
N ARG A 27 21.29 1.98 -0.21
CA ARG A 27 21.06 1.90 -1.67
C ARG A 27 20.14 0.77 -2.09
N ILE A 28 19.60 0.91 -3.30
CA ILE A 28 18.90 -0.15 -4.03
C ILE A 28 19.69 -0.45 -5.30
N SER A 29 20.03 -1.70 -5.51
CA SER A 29 20.79 -2.16 -6.66
C SER A 29 20.10 -3.31 -7.38
N THR A 30 20.43 -3.53 -8.65
CA THR A 30 19.94 -4.66 -9.45
C THR A 30 21.10 -5.44 -10.03
N LEU A 31 20.94 -6.76 -10.09
CA LEU A 31 21.85 -7.68 -10.75
C LEU A 31 21.07 -8.56 -11.70
N VAL A 32 21.53 -8.65 -12.94
CA VAL A 32 20.94 -9.57 -13.93
C VAL A 32 21.48 -10.98 -13.68
N ILE A 33 20.58 -11.89 -13.32
CA ILE A 33 20.92 -13.30 -13.02
C ILE A 33 20.87 -14.16 -14.28
N SER A 34 19.89 -13.93 -15.16
CA SER A 34 19.77 -14.65 -16.41
C SER A 34 19.20 -13.78 -17.53
N GLY A 35 19.58 -14.10 -18.79
CA GLY A 35 19.15 -13.36 -19.96
C GLY A 35 20.16 -12.30 -20.42
N LYS A 36 19.71 -11.36 -21.24
CA LYS A 36 20.56 -10.30 -21.77
C LYS A 36 21.10 -9.40 -20.64
N GLY A 37 22.42 -9.32 -20.53
CA GLY A 37 23.11 -8.56 -19.48
C GLY A 37 23.61 -9.42 -18.30
N GLN A 38 23.47 -10.76 -18.38
CA GLN A 38 24.05 -11.67 -17.39
C GLN A 38 25.58 -11.48 -17.32
N GLY A 39 26.14 -11.50 -16.11
CA GLY A 39 27.57 -11.31 -15.87
C GLY A 39 28.03 -9.85 -15.79
N GLN A 40 27.12 -8.89 -16.00
CA GLN A 40 27.43 -7.48 -15.75
C GLN A 40 27.43 -7.18 -14.24
N PRO A 41 28.21 -6.17 -13.80
CA PRO A 41 28.19 -5.75 -12.39
C PRO A 41 26.81 -5.24 -11.98
N ALA A 42 26.54 -5.30 -10.68
CA ALA A 42 25.30 -4.75 -10.11
C ALA A 42 25.19 -3.25 -10.42
N ARG A 43 23.99 -2.83 -10.82
CA ARG A 43 23.68 -1.43 -11.12
C ARG A 43 22.90 -0.82 -9.94
N THR A 44 23.37 0.28 -9.40
CA THR A 44 22.63 1.07 -8.42
C THR A 44 21.46 1.80 -9.11
N LEU A 45 20.26 1.65 -8.55
CA LEU A 45 19.04 2.34 -9.02
C LEU A 45 18.73 3.58 -8.17
N ASP A 46 19.04 3.53 -6.88
CA ASP A 46 18.78 4.61 -5.94
C ASP A 46 19.86 4.60 -4.84
N GLU A 47 20.33 5.78 -4.47
CA GLU A 47 21.31 6.03 -3.40
C GLU A 47 20.69 6.03 -2.00
N HIS A 48 19.44 5.61 -1.88
CA HIS A 48 18.72 5.45 -0.63
C HIS A 48 18.16 4.04 -0.55
N GLY A 49 18.51 3.31 0.50
CA GLY A 49 18.04 1.97 0.77
C GLY A 49 16.75 1.94 1.60
N CYS A 50 16.56 0.88 2.36
CA CYS A 50 15.47 0.74 3.31
C CYS A 50 15.86 -0.12 4.51
N ALA A 51 15.05 -0.09 5.55
CA ALA A 51 15.18 -0.98 6.71
C ALA A 51 14.82 -2.43 6.36
N VAL A 52 15.26 -3.37 7.18
CA VAL A 52 14.87 -4.79 7.08
C VAL A 52 13.34 -4.91 7.19
N GLY A 53 12.74 -5.74 6.33
CA GLY A 53 11.28 -5.91 6.29
C GLY A 53 10.51 -4.83 5.52
N CYS A 54 11.21 -3.84 4.95
CA CYS A 54 10.61 -2.72 4.22
C CYS A 54 10.76 -2.83 2.69
N LEU A 55 11.12 -4.01 2.18
CA LEU A 55 11.14 -4.35 0.76
C LEU A 55 10.16 -5.50 0.50
N THR A 56 9.36 -5.38 -0.54
CA THR A 56 8.42 -6.41 -1.00
C THR A 56 8.24 -6.32 -2.50
N LYS A 57 7.59 -7.32 -3.10
CA LYS A 57 7.28 -7.35 -4.52
C LYS A 57 5.78 -7.26 -4.76
N ASP A 58 5.37 -6.40 -5.69
CA ASP A 58 4.04 -6.42 -6.25
C ASP A 58 3.93 -7.59 -7.25
N LEU A 59 3.07 -8.54 -6.96
CA LEU A 59 2.89 -9.74 -7.79
C LEU A 59 2.15 -9.44 -9.10
N HIS A 60 1.46 -8.30 -9.21
CA HIS A 60 0.72 -7.92 -10.41
C HIS A 60 1.63 -7.23 -11.42
N SER A 61 2.32 -6.17 -11.03
CA SER A 61 3.25 -5.43 -11.89
C SER A 61 4.63 -6.08 -11.98
N ASN A 62 4.95 -6.98 -11.06
CA ASN A 62 6.29 -7.56 -10.88
C ASN A 62 7.36 -6.50 -10.50
N ASP A 63 6.93 -5.34 -10.02
CA ASP A 63 7.79 -4.26 -9.56
C ASP A 63 8.10 -4.44 -8.06
N ILE A 64 9.19 -3.82 -7.62
CA ILE A 64 9.60 -3.83 -6.22
C ILE A 64 8.99 -2.63 -5.51
N VAL A 65 8.45 -2.87 -4.34
CA VAL A 65 7.92 -1.83 -3.46
C VAL A 65 8.82 -1.69 -2.24
N VAL A 66 9.24 -0.46 -1.99
CA VAL A 66 10.16 -0.10 -0.90
C VAL A 66 9.48 0.94 -0.03
N ALA A 67 9.35 0.65 1.26
CA ALA A 67 8.81 1.59 2.23
C ALA A 67 9.95 2.27 2.99
N ARG A 68 10.01 3.61 2.92
CA ARG A 68 10.93 4.48 3.66
C ARG A 68 10.18 5.41 4.58
N ASP A 69 10.87 6.13 5.44
CA ASP A 69 10.24 7.03 6.41
C ASP A 69 9.44 8.17 5.77
N ASP A 70 9.83 8.62 4.59
CA ASP A 70 9.20 9.71 3.84
C ASP A 70 8.06 9.24 2.92
N ALA A 71 8.22 8.07 2.28
CA ALA A 71 7.29 7.62 1.26
C ALA A 71 7.40 6.11 0.99
N VAL A 72 6.46 5.60 0.21
CA VAL A 72 6.53 4.28 -0.43
C VAL A 72 6.89 4.45 -1.89
N TYR A 73 7.88 3.72 -2.35
CA TYR A 73 8.45 3.81 -3.69
C TYR A 73 8.27 2.51 -4.47
N ALA A 74 7.98 2.60 -5.75
CA ALA A 74 7.98 1.46 -6.66
C ALA A 74 9.15 1.57 -7.63
N TYR A 75 9.85 0.46 -7.83
CA TYR A 75 11.01 0.35 -8.73
C TYR A 75 10.85 -0.81 -9.70
N ASN A 76 11.24 -0.56 -10.95
CA ASN A 76 11.53 -1.61 -11.92
C ASN A 76 13.04 -1.61 -12.26
N PRO A 77 13.54 -2.54 -13.12
CA PRO A 77 14.97 -2.56 -13.46
C PRO A 77 15.50 -1.29 -14.16
N ARG A 78 14.61 -0.40 -14.62
CA ARG A 78 15.01 0.87 -15.26
C ARG A 78 15.19 2.00 -14.25
N GLY A 79 14.54 1.89 -13.07
CA GLY A 79 14.59 2.91 -12.01
C GLY A 79 13.27 3.04 -11.26
N ARG A 80 13.07 4.17 -10.58
CA ARG A 80 11.86 4.48 -9.83
C ARG A 80 10.69 4.76 -10.78
N VAL A 81 9.59 4.05 -10.55
CA VAL A 81 8.35 4.13 -11.36
C VAL A 81 7.33 5.07 -10.72
N ALA A 82 7.18 4.95 -9.41
CA ALA A 82 6.19 5.71 -8.66
C ALA A 82 6.67 6.01 -7.24
N SER A 83 6.04 7.00 -6.63
CA SER A 83 6.20 7.34 -5.23
C SER A 83 4.88 7.80 -4.63
N TYR A 84 4.62 7.37 -3.39
CA TYR A 84 3.41 7.68 -2.65
C TYR A 84 3.82 8.24 -1.29
N ALA A 85 3.53 9.52 -1.05
CA ALA A 85 3.86 10.17 0.22
C ALA A 85 3.10 9.50 1.37
N TYR A 86 3.84 8.97 2.31
CA TYR A 86 3.32 8.42 3.56
C TYR A 86 4.42 8.52 4.61
N GLU A 87 4.35 9.55 5.43
CA GLU A 87 5.38 9.89 6.41
C GLU A 87 5.35 9.00 7.65
N GLY A 88 6.49 8.88 8.27
CA GLY A 88 6.73 8.15 9.50
C GLY A 88 7.48 6.83 9.29
N PRO A 89 8.11 6.32 10.35
CA PRO A 89 8.92 5.10 10.29
C PRO A 89 8.06 3.88 9.94
N LYS A 90 8.62 2.97 9.15
CA LYS A 90 8.00 1.68 8.80
C LYS A 90 8.88 0.55 9.32
N LYS A 91 8.24 -0.49 9.85
CA LYS A 91 8.89 -1.68 10.37
C LYS A 91 8.74 -2.87 9.42
N LEU A 92 7.54 -3.02 8.84
CA LEU A 92 7.24 -4.08 7.88
C LEU A 92 6.40 -3.53 6.73
N THR A 93 6.63 -4.07 5.54
CA THR A 93 5.78 -3.85 4.38
C THR A 93 5.49 -5.16 3.67
N ALA A 94 4.30 -5.29 3.11
CA ALA A 94 3.90 -6.40 2.28
C ALA A 94 2.92 -5.91 1.20
N MET A 95 2.71 -6.74 0.17
CA MET A 95 1.69 -6.50 -0.84
C MET A 95 0.53 -7.46 -0.67
N TYR A 96 -0.67 -6.95 -0.87
CA TYR A 96 -1.88 -7.75 -1.00
C TYR A 96 -2.72 -7.21 -2.14
N LYS A 97 -2.80 -7.95 -3.25
CA LYS A 97 -3.38 -7.44 -4.50
C LYS A 97 -2.73 -6.10 -4.87
N ASP A 98 -3.54 -5.04 -5.03
CA ASP A 98 -3.09 -3.67 -5.34
C ASP A 98 -2.90 -2.80 -4.08
N TYR A 99 -2.88 -3.41 -2.90
CA TYR A 99 -2.71 -2.68 -1.65
C TYR A 99 -1.30 -2.86 -1.10
N VAL A 100 -0.73 -1.75 -0.64
CA VAL A 100 0.48 -1.76 0.18
C VAL A 100 0.08 -1.84 1.64
N LEU A 101 0.59 -2.85 2.32
CA LEU A 101 0.40 -3.07 3.74
C LEU A 101 1.61 -2.53 4.48
N LEU A 102 1.38 -1.68 5.45
CA LEU A 102 2.43 -1.02 6.24
C LEU A 102 2.22 -1.26 7.73
N VAL A 103 3.28 -1.64 8.41
CA VAL A 103 3.35 -1.64 9.87
C VAL A 103 4.33 -0.59 10.29
N SER A 104 3.87 0.38 11.05
CA SER A 104 4.69 1.41 11.66
C SER A 104 4.91 1.08 13.13
N PRO A 105 6.12 1.37 13.68
CA PRO A 105 6.36 1.24 15.12
C PRO A 105 5.41 2.16 15.89
N PRO A 106 5.26 1.94 17.19
CA PRO A 106 4.48 2.85 18.02
C PRO A 106 5.03 4.27 17.87
N LYS A 107 4.13 5.24 17.80
CA LYS A 107 4.53 6.64 17.89
C LYS A 107 5.11 6.81 19.31
N SER A 108 6.43 6.86 19.44
CA SER A 108 7.02 7.31 20.68
C SER A 108 6.47 8.70 20.93
N MET A 109 5.89 8.93 22.11
CA MET A 109 5.57 10.28 22.55
C MET A 109 6.90 11.02 22.79
N THR A 110 7.50 11.47 21.69
CA THR A 110 8.59 12.43 21.75
C THR A 110 7.98 13.73 22.20
N ASN A 111 8.12 14.03 23.46
CA ASN A 111 8.19 15.34 24.12
C ASN A 111 7.53 15.33 25.51
N ALA A 112 7.90 14.38 26.36
CA ALA A 112 7.87 14.66 27.78
C ALA A 112 9.26 14.32 28.34
N PRO A 113 9.96 15.24 29.03
CA PRO A 113 11.16 14.90 29.74
C PRO A 113 10.79 14.09 30.98
N THR A 114 10.50 12.82 30.80
CA THR A 114 10.32 11.88 31.91
C THR A 114 11.71 11.52 32.40
N ARG A 115 12.08 12.05 33.57
CA ARG A 115 13.19 11.55 34.36
C ARG A 115 12.91 10.08 34.70
N SER A 116 13.48 9.17 33.89
CA SER A 116 13.47 7.74 34.14
C SER A 116 14.42 7.45 35.29
N PHE A 117 13.90 7.17 36.47
CA PHE A 117 14.60 6.50 37.52
C PHE A 117 14.38 4.99 37.36
N GLY A 118 15.39 4.30 36.90
CA GLY A 118 15.60 2.88 37.04
C GLY A 118 14.48 1.92 36.70
N GLY A 119 14.59 1.19 35.61
CA GLY A 119 13.71 0.06 35.33
C GLY A 119 13.81 -0.39 33.87
N GLY A 120 14.50 -1.52 33.66
CA GLY A 120 14.66 -2.07 32.32
C GLY A 120 13.35 -2.60 31.74
N GLN A 121 13.30 -2.66 30.40
CA GLN A 121 12.51 -3.54 29.52
C GLN A 121 10.98 -3.66 29.67
N ALA A 122 10.29 -2.88 30.50
CA ALA A 122 8.83 -2.94 30.64
C ALA A 122 8.09 -2.12 29.55
N ASP A 123 8.75 -1.19 28.85
CA ASP A 123 8.11 -0.29 27.88
C ASP A 123 7.76 -0.96 26.55
N ASP A 124 8.40 -2.08 26.20
CA ASP A 124 8.17 -2.74 24.91
C ASP A 124 6.86 -3.56 24.85
N LEU A 125 6.35 -4.01 25.99
CA LEU A 125 5.14 -4.85 26.05
C LEU A 125 3.84 -4.06 25.84
N PHE A 126 3.85 -2.75 26.05
CA PHE A 126 2.69 -1.86 25.89
C PHE A 126 2.78 -0.96 24.66
N SER A 127 3.83 -1.10 23.86
CA SER A 127 3.98 -0.30 22.65
C SER A 127 3.07 -0.82 21.55
N THR A 128 2.13 0.01 21.13
CA THR A 128 1.17 -0.28 20.06
C THR A 128 1.82 -0.03 18.70
N SER A 129 1.70 -0.98 17.76
CA SER A 129 2.04 -0.74 16.35
C SER A 129 0.84 -0.17 15.60
N ASN A 130 1.09 0.60 14.54
CA ASN A 130 0.02 1.02 13.63
C ASN A 130 0.05 0.16 12.38
N PHE A 131 -1.10 -0.40 12.02
CA PHE A 131 -1.29 -1.09 10.75
C PHE A 131 -2.06 -0.21 9.79
N THR A 132 -1.54 -0.05 8.57
CA THR A 132 -2.15 0.77 7.52
C THR A 132 -2.21 0.00 6.22
N ILE A 133 -3.35 0.08 5.54
CA ILE A 133 -3.57 -0.43 4.19
C ILE A 133 -3.70 0.77 3.26
N LEU A 134 -2.75 0.93 2.36
CA LEU A 134 -2.69 2.00 1.38
C LEU A 134 -3.08 1.45 0.00
N ASN A 135 -4.00 2.13 -0.69
CA ASN A 135 -4.25 1.89 -2.10
C ASN A 135 -3.54 2.97 -2.93
N PRO A 136 -2.41 2.64 -3.57
CA PRO A 136 -1.61 3.62 -4.32
C PRO A 136 -2.34 4.16 -5.55
N ASP A 137 -3.10 3.33 -6.27
CA ASP A 137 -3.79 3.72 -7.49
C ASP A 137 -4.90 4.74 -7.21
N LEU A 138 -5.65 4.52 -6.14
CA LEU A 138 -6.72 5.41 -5.70
C LEU A 138 -6.20 6.53 -4.78
N LYS A 139 -4.91 6.52 -4.43
CA LYS A 139 -4.25 7.48 -3.53
C LYS A 139 -5.00 7.65 -2.21
N LEU A 140 -5.44 6.56 -1.62
CA LEU A 140 -6.20 6.58 -0.38
C LEU A 140 -5.66 5.58 0.65
N ILE A 141 -5.85 5.92 1.91
CA ILE A 141 -5.70 5.00 3.04
C ILE A 141 -7.02 4.24 3.17
N ALA A 142 -7.01 2.96 2.80
CA ALA A 142 -8.20 2.11 2.85
C ALA A 142 -8.55 1.69 4.29
N HIS A 143 -7.52 1.51 5.13
CA HIS A 143 -7.67 1.15 6.54
C HIS A 143 -6.46 1.62 7.34
N THR A 144 -6.70 2.02 8.58
CA THR A 144 -5.65 2.26 9.57
C THR A 144 -6.19 1.96 10.97
N GLU A 145 -5.38 1.28 11.77
CA GLU A 145 -5.71 1.01 13.16
C GLU A 145 -4.45 0.85 14.02
N ALA A 146 -4.59 1.12 15.30
CA ALA A 146 -3.58 0.82 16.31
C ALA A 146 -3.75 -0.63 16.79
N LEU A 147 -2.69 -1.41 16.68
CA LEU A 147 -2.66 -2.79 17.14
C LEU A 147 -2.31 -2.84 18.63
N PRO A 148 -2.89 -3.77 19.38
CA PRO A 148 -2.70 -3.85 20.84
C PRO A 148 -1.29 -4.29 21.25
N SER A 149 -0.49 -4.79 20.31
CA SER A 149 0.87 -5.29 20.54
C SER A 149 1.75 -5.05 19.32
N GLN A 150 3.04 -5.19 19.49
CA GLN A 150 3.99 -5.13 18.38
C GLN A 150 3.77 -6.27 17.39
N VAL A 151 4.02 -5.99 16.12
CA VAL A 151 3.92 -6.97 15.03
C VAL A 151 5.24 -7.72 14.86
N ASN A 152 5.14 -9.04 14.86
CA ASN A 152 6.23 -9.94 14.55
C ASN A 152 6.29 -10.30 13.06
N ALA A 153 5.13 -10.61 12.46
CA ALA A 153 5.04 -10.97 11.05
C ALA A 153 3.77 -10.42 10.40
N LEU A 154 3.89 -10.10 9.11
CA LEU A 154 2.82 -9.66 8.22
C LEU A 154 2.92 -10.45 6.92
N PHE A 155 1.86 -11.13 6.53
CA PHE A 155 1.82 -11.90 5.29
C PHE A 155 0.40 -12.03 4.74
N SER A 156 0.28 -12.41 3.48
CA SER A 156 -1.00 -12.75 2.84
C SER A 156 -1.03 -14.24 2.50
N ALA A 157 -2.15 -14.90 2.82
CA ALA A 157 -2.39 -16.28 2.48
C ALA A 157 -3.90 -16.52 2.30
N TRP A 158 -4.27 -17.46 1.41
CA TRP A 158 -5.66 -17.87 1.16
C TRP A 158 -6.61 -16.67 0.89
N GLY A 159 -6.11 -15.64 0.20
CA GLY A 159 -6.90 -14.46 -0.15
C GLY A 159 -7.21 -13.53 1.04
N GLN A 160 -6.47 -13.63 2.13
CA GLN A 160 -6.62 -12.83 3.33
C GLN A 160 -5.26 -12.31 3.83
N ILE A 161 -5.29 -11.30 4.69
CA ILE A 161 -4.11 -10.73 5.32
C ILE A 161 -4.03 -11.25 6.76
N TYR A 162 -2.84 -11.62 7.18
CA TYR A 162 -2.56 -12.10 8.54
C TYR A 162 -1.47 -11.26 9.19
N ILE A 163 -1.70 -10.89 10.42
CA ILE A 163 -0.74 -10.22 11.28
C ILE A 163 -0.52 -11.10 12.51
N VAL A 164 0.74 -11.45 12.76
CA VAL A 164 1.15 -12.14 13.96
C VAL A 164 1.81 -11.14 14.90
N THR A 165 1.27 -11.02 16.10
CA THR A 165 1.79 -10.11 17.11
C THR A 165 2.80 -10.80 18.03
N LEU A 166 3.62 -10.04 18.74
CA LEU A 166 4.63 -10.59 19.65
C LEU A 166 4.02 -11.34 20.85
N ASP A 167 2.78 -10.97 21.24
CA ASP A 167 2.03 -11.68 22.29
C ASP A 167 1.34 -12.97 21.78
N GLY A 168 1.67 -13.41 20.56
CA GLY A 168 1.21 -14.67 19.99
C GLY A 168 -0.20 -14.64 19.39
N LYS A 169 -0.84 -13.50 19.29
CA LYS A 169 -2.15 -13.38 18.63
C LYS A 169 -2.00 -13.34 17.13
N VAL A 170 -2.98 -13.93 16.43
CA VAL A 170 -3.09 -13.89 14.98
C VAL A 170 -4.34 -13.09 14.62
N LEU A 171 -4.13 -11.94 13.99
CA LEU A 171 -5.21 -11.09 13.47
C LEU A 171 -5.41 -11.39 11.99
N ARG A 172 -6.65 -11.55 11.58
CA ARG A 172 -7.05 -11.84 10.21
C ARG A 172 -7.90 -10.74 9.64
N TYR A 173 -7.51 -10.22 8.49
CA TYR A 173 -8.23 -9.19 7.74
C TYR A 173 -8.77 -9.76 6.45
N THR A 174 -10.04 -9.51 6.20
CA THR A 174 -10.73 -9.91 4.98
C THR A 174 -11.14 -8.67 4.22
N GLU A 175 -10.84 -8.66 2.92
CA GLU A 175 -11.24 -7.54 2.06
C GLU A 175 -12.77 -7.46 1.96
N LYS A 176 -13.30 -6.26 2.04
CA LYS A 176 -14.71 -5.98 1.81
C LYS A 176 -15.11 -6.28 0.36
N THR A 177 -16.31 -6.76 0.15
CA THR A 177 -16.87 -6.91 -1.20
C THR A 177 -17.00 -5.56 -1.90
N PHE A 178 -17.07 -5.56 -3.23
CA PHE A 178 -17.26 -4.34 -4.00
C PHE A 178 -18.45 -3.49 -3.51
N GLN A 179 -19.58 -4.11 -3.24
CA GLN A 179 -20.77 -3.42 -2.73
C GLN A 179 -20.52 -2.78 -1.35
N GLN A 180 -19.86 -3.50 -0.45
CA GLN A 180 -19.52 -2.96 0.88
C GLN A 180 -18.52 -1.79 0.79
N LYS A 181 -17.58 -1.84 -0.18
CA LYS A 181 -16.67 -0.71 -0.45
C LYS A 181 -17.44 0.51 -0.95
N LEU A 182 -18.37 0.32 -1.89
CA LEU A 182 -19.23 1.39 -2.38
C LEU A 182 -20.06 2.03 -1.27
N GLU A 183 -20.66 1.24 -0.40
CA GLU A 183 -21.43 1.76 0.74
C GLU A 183 -20.59 2.67 1.64
N VAL A 184 -19.36 2.24 1.97
CA VAL A 184 -18.43 3.06 2.77
C VAL A 184 -18.08 4.37 2.06
N LEU A 185 -17.86 4.32 0.73
CA LEU A 185 -17.55 5.51 -0.05
C LEU A 185 -18.75 6.46 -0.13
N TYR A 186 -19.96 5.95 -0.28
CA TYR A 186 -21.19 6.76 -0.28
C TYR A 186 -21.46 7.42 1.07
N GLN A 187 -21.29 6.69 2.17
CA GLN A 187 -21.43 7.24 3.52
C GLN A 187 -20.45 8.38 3.81
N ARG A 188 -19.27 8.34 3.16
CA ARG A 188 -18.25 9.39 3.26
C ARG A 188 -18.32 10.45 2.17
N GLU A 189 -19.35 10.39 1.32
CA GLU A 189 -19.54 11.31 0.18
C GLU A 189 -18.39 11.27 -0.85
N PHE A 190 -17.63 10.17 -0.92
CA PHE A 190 -16.49 9.99 -1.83
C PHE A 190 -16.91 9.43 -3.19
N PHE A 191 -17.84 10.10 -3.86
CA PHE A 191 -18.42 9.61 -5.13
C PHE A 191 -17.40 9.50 -6.27
N VAL A 192 -16.43 10.41 -6.35
CA VAL A 192 -15.37 10.33 -7.36
C VAL A 192 -14.52 9.08 -7.16
N LEU A 193 -14.21 8.72 -5.92
CA LEU A 193 -13.50 7.47 -5.61
C LEU A 193 -14.36 6.24 -5.91
N ALA A 194 -15.67 6.31 -5.71
CA ALA A 194 -16.60 5.23 -6.08
C ALA A 194 -16.60 4.99 -7.59
N ILE A 195 -16.59 6.06 -8.40
CA ILE A 195 -16.48 5.97 -9.88
C ILE A 195 -15.14 5.34 -10.27
N ASN A 196 -14.01 5.82 -9.71
CA ASN A 196 -12.69 5.29 -10.02
C ASN A 196 -12.56 3.81 -9.62
N LEU A 197 -13.13 3.41 -8.48
CA LEU A 197 -13.18 2.02 -8.05
C LEU A 197 -13.99 1.16 -9.03
N ALA A 198 -15.16 1.63 -9.49
CA ALA A 198 -15.99 0.94 -10.44
C ALA A 198 -15.30 0.75 -11.80
N GLN A 199 -14.57 1.76 -12.27
CA GLN A 199 -13.79 1.69 -13.50
C GLN A 199 -12.63 0.67 -13.37
N LYS A 200 -11.94 0.64 -12.22
CA LYS A 200 -10.86 -0.30 -11.96
C LYS A 200 -11.36 -1.75 -11.92
N GLU A 201 -12.48 -1.99 -11.26
CA GLU A 201 -13.13 -3.32 -11.15
C GLU A 201 -13.87 -3.72 -12.44
N LYS A 202 -13.92 -2.82 -13.44
CA LYS A 202 -14.60 -3.05 -14.74
C LYS A 202 -16.02 -3.55 -14.57
N VAL A 203 -16.77 -2.95 -13.65
CA VAL A 203 -18.16 -3.31 -13.40
C VAL A 203 -19.05 -2.98 -14.62
N ASP A 204 -20.20 -3.64 -14.71
CA ASP A 204 -21.13 -3.45 -15.79
C ASP A 204 -21.71 -2.03 -15.88
N ALA A 205 -22.27 -1.66 -17.02
CA ALA A 205 -22.84 -0.35 -17.26
C ALA A 205 -23.97 -0.02 -16.29
N VAL A 206 -24.77 -1.00 -15.89
CA VAL A 206 -25.89 -0.81 -14.95
C VAL A 206 -25.39 -0.36 -13.58
N GLN A 207 -24.34 -0.99 -13.07
CA GLN A 207 -23.73 -0.61 -11.80
C GLN A 207 -23.04 0.76 -11.90
N GLN A 208 -22.34 1.05 -13.00
CA GLN A 208 -21.74 2.38 -13.23
C GLN A 208 -22.82 3.47 -13.27
N ASN A 209 -23.91 3.25 -13.97
CA ASN A 209 -25.03 4.19 -14.05
C ASN A 209 -25.66 4.46 -12.69
N LEU A 210 -25.78 3.44 -11.85
CA LEU A 210 -26.26 3.62 -10.47
C LEU A 210 -25.35 4.53 -9.65
N ILE A 211 -24.02 4.42 -9.82
CA ILE A 211 -23.05 5.29 -9.13
C ILE A 211 -23.20 6.74 -9.62
N PHE A 212 -23.27 6.97 -10.94
CA PHE A 212 -23.47 8.31 -11.50
C PHE A 212 -24.78 8.94 -11.03
N ARG A 213 -25.88 8.18 -11.00
CA ARG A 213 -27.17 8.68 -10.48
C ARG A 213 -27.07 9.07 -9.02
N LYS A 214 -26.50 8.23 -8.15
CA LYS A 214 -26.31 8.56 -6.73
C LYS A 214 -25.44 9.79 -6.52
N TYR A 215 -24.42 9.98 -7.37
CA TYR A 215 -23.60 11.18 -7.33
C TYR A 215 -24.38 12.42 -7.80
N GLY A 216 -25.16 12.30 -8.85
CA GLY A 216 -26.08 13.34 -9.30
C GLY A 216 -27.08 13.75 -8.21
N ASP A 217 -27.72 12.79 -7.55
CA ASP A 217 -28.64 13.03 -6.43
C ASP A 217 -27.97 13.77 -5.26
N TYR A 218 -26.72 13.43 -4.96
CA TYR A 218 -25.94 14.11 -3.94
C TYR A 218 -25.66 15.57 -4.31
N LEU A 219 -25.15 15.81 -5.52
CA LEU A 219 -24.85 17.14 -6.04
C LEU A 219 -26.11 18.02 -6.12
N TYR A 220 -27.21 17.45 -6.59
CA TYR A 220 -28.50 18.14 -6.63
C TYR A 220 -28.95 18.62 -5.25
N ARG A 221 -28.83 17.75 -4.23
CA ARG A 221 -29.13 18.12 -2.82
C ARG A 221 -28.20 19.19 -2.27
N LYS A 222 -26.97 19.30 -2.78
CA LYS A 222 -26.00 20.34 -2.42
C LYS A 222 -26.25 21.66 -3.17
N GLY A 223 -27.16 21.69 -4.14
CA GLY A 223 -27.46 22.87 -4.95
C GLY A 223 -26.55 23.04 -6.18
N ASP A 224 -25.67 22.08 -6.47
CA ASP A 224 -24.84 22.06 -7.68
C ASP A 224 -25.60 21.37 -8.82
N PHE A 225 -26.53 22.09 -9.41
CA PHE A 225 -27.44 21.56 -10.43
C PHE A 225 -26.74 21.27 -11.75
N ASP A 226 -25.76 22.05 -12.14
CA ASP A 226 -25.04 21.88 -13.40
C ASP A 226 -24.20 20.62 -13.39
N THR A 227 -23.43 20.41 -12.33
CA THR A 227 -22.63 19.19 -12.17
C THR A 227 -23.52 17.97 -11.96
N ALA A 228 -24.64 18.10 -11.25
CA ALA A 228 -25.62 17.02 -11.09
C ALA A 228 -26.18 16.57 -12.44
N MET A 229 -26.57 17.51 -13.31
CA MET A 229 -27.06 17.21 -14.64
C MET A 229 -26.03 16.45 -15.48
N GLN A 230 -24.76 16.86 -15.40
CA GLN A 230 -23.69 16.13 -16.10
C GLN A 230 -23.57 14.66 -15.65
N GLN A 231 -23.76 14.39 -14.35
CA GLN A 231 -23.72 13.00 -13.85
C GLN A 231 -24.94 12.20 -14.31
N TYR A 232 -26.12 12.81 -14.35
CA TYR A 232 -27.32 12.15 -14.88
C TYR A 232 -27.20 11.84 -16.37
N LEU A 233 -26.63 12.74 -17.18
CA LEU A 233 -26.36 12.50 -18.59
C LEU A 233 -25.41 11.30 -18.78
N ARG A 234 -24.31 11.24 -18.02
CA ARG A 234 -23.39 10.09 -18.04
C ARG A 234 -24.08 8.77 -17.71
N ALA A 235 -25.04 8.80 -16.78
CA ALA A 235 -25.80 7.62 -16.41
C ALA A 235 -26.75 7.13 -17.53
N ILE A 236 -27.12 8.01 -18.47
CA ILE A 236 -27.96 7.68 -19.62
C ILE A 236 -27.12 7.22 -20.81
N ASP A 237 -26.00 7.90 -21.08
CA ASP A 237 -25.13 7.63 -22.23
C ASP A 237 -24.46 6.24 -22.17
N ASN A 238 -24.31 5.67 -20.98
CA ASN A 238 -23.78 4.32 -20.80
C ASN A 238 -24.84 3.21 -20.99
N THR A 239 -26.10 3.54 -21.27
CA THR A 239 -27.11 2.53 -21.63
C THR A 239 -27.02 2.30 -23.11
N GLU A 240 -26.61 1.11 -23.56
CA GLU A 240 -26.75 0.72 -24.94
C GLU A 240 -28.25 0.82 -25.33
N PRO A 241 -28.58 1.47 -26.47
CA PRO A 241 -29.96 1.45 -26.95
C PRO A 241 -30.34 0.02 -27.25
N SER A 242 -31.33 -0.50 -26.55
CA SER A 242 -31.96 -1.81 -26.77
C SER A 242 -32.74 -1.83 -28.11
#